data_eef5088aa6be5c07020ac3acc8251bae
#
_entry.id   eef5088aa6be5c07020ac3acc8251bae
#
_cell.length_a   1.000
_cell.length_b   1.000
_cell.length_c   1.000
_cell.angle_alpha   90.00
_cell.angle_beta   90.00
_cell.angle_gamma   90.00
#
_symmetry.space_group_name_H-M   'P 1'
#
loop_
_entity.id
_entity.type
_entity.pdbx_description
1 polymer ?
#
loop_
_entity_poly.entity_id
_entity_poly.type
_entity_poly.pdbx_seq_one_letter_code
_entity_poly.pdbx_strand_id
1 'polypeptide(L)'
;MMPHLGGNLGIESHTVSICEPFEAFEQVIRKSYKEKLEGLASENTQARCRMVILMALSNANRWMLVNTGNKSEAAMGYSTLYGDTAGAFSPTGDSTRAKSTTWPATSTARRAIPFPKTS
;
A
#
# COMPACT_ATOMS: atom_id res chain seq x y z
N MET A 1 6.07 18.58 -7.85
CA MET A 1 5.05 17.86 -8.65
C MET A 1 5.79 16.80 -9.45
N MET A 2 5.79 15.54 -8.97
CA MET A 2 6.45 14.46 -9.74
C MET A 2 5.57 14.12 -10.95
N PRO A 3 6.14 14.01 -12.17
CA PRO A 3 5.38 13.60 -13.33
C PRO A 3 4.84 12.19 -13.10
N HIS A 4 3.56 11.99 -13.40
CA HIS A 4 2.87 10.72 -13.24
C HIS A 4 3.54 9.63 -14.11
N LEU A 5 4.40 8.82 -13.53
CA LEU A 5 4.98 7.64 -14.18
C LEU A 5 3.92 6.72 -14.83
N GLY A 6 2.70 6.73 -14.29
CA GLY A 6 1.57 5.97 -14.84
C GLY A 6 1.14 6.41 -16.23
N GLY A 7 1.23 7.71 -16.56
CA GLY A 7 0.82 8.24 -17.86
C GLY A 7 1.68 7.72 -19.02
N ASN A 8 2.97 7.51 -18.78
CA ASN A 8 3.90 7.00 -19.80
C ASN A 8 3.75 5.49 -20.07
N LEU A 9 3.09 4.76 -19.15
CA LEU A 9 2.90 3.31 -19.24
C LEU A 9 1.46 2.92 -19.61
N GLY A 10 0.56 3.89 -19.84
CA GLY A 10 -0.85 3.63 -20.11
C GLY A 10 -1.58 2.97 -18.94
N ILE A 11 -1.08 3.17 -17.71
CA ILE A 11 -1.67 2.60 -16.49
C ILE A 11 -2.60 3.64 -15.88
N GLU A 12 -3.83 3.23 -15.59
CA GLU A 12 -4.77 4.03 -14.84
C GLU A 12 -4.27 4.25 -13.42
N SER A 13 -4.23 5.51 -12.97
CA SER A 13 -3.77 5.88 -11.64
C SER A 13 -4.79 6.76 -10.93
N HIS A 14 -5.09 6.42 -9.69
CA HIS A 14 -5.99 7.18 -8.82
C HIS A 14 -5.24 7.67 -7.59
N THR A 15 -5.49 8.91 -7.20
CA THR A 15 -4.96 9.49 -5.96
C THR A 15 -6.08 9.60 -4.95
N VAL A 16 -5.92 8.95 -3.80
CA VAL A 16 -6.89 8.98 -2.71
C VAL A 16 -6.21 9.52 -1.46
N SER A 17 -6.83 10.53 -0.82
CA SER A 17 -6.32 11.10 0.42
C SER A 17 -6.60 10.18 1.61
N ILE A 18 -5.63 10.08 2.52
CA ILE A 18 -5.77 9.38 3.80
C ILE A 18 -5.96 10.35 4.97
N CYS A 19 -6.02 11.65 4.73
CA CYS A 19 -6.08 12.66 5.80
C CYS A 19 -7.33 12.47 6.67
N GLU A 20 -8.51 12.43 6.07
CA GLU A 20 -9.77 12.30 6.80
C GLU A 20 -9.84 11.03 7.68
N PRO A 21 -9.60 9.81 7.15
CA PRO A 21 -9.62 8.62 7.98
C PRO A 21 -8.53 8.63 9.07
N PHE A 22 -7.34 9.16 8.78
CA PHE A 22 -6.29 9.28 9.78
C PHE A 22 -6.66 10.24 10.91
N GLU A 23 -7.19 11.42 10.60
CA GLU A 23 -7.67 12.39 11.58
C GLU A 23 -8.81 11.83 12.44
N ALA A 24 -9.71 11.04 11.84
CA ALA A 24 -10.78 10.38 12.56
C ALA A 24 -10.23 9.39 13.61
N PHE A 25 -9.24 8.56 13.26
CA PHE A 25 -8.57 7.67 14.20
C PHE A 25 -7.84 8.45 15.30
N GLU A 26 -7.12 9.51 14.96
CA GLU A 26 -6.45 10.35 15.94
C GLU A 26 -7.43 10.95 16.95
N GLN A 27 -8.57 11.44 16.49
CA GLN A 27 -9.62 12.01 17.35
C GLN A 27 -10.21 10.96 18.30
N VAL A 28 -10.47 9.75 17.82
CA VAL A 28 -10.99 8.64 18.66
C VAL A 28 -10.01 8.30 19.79
N ILE A 29 -8.72 8.17 19.44
CA ILE A 29 -7.68 7.84 20.43
C ILE A 29 -7.54 8.99 21.45
N ARG A 30 -7.48 10.23 20.98
CA ARG A 30 -7.39 11.41 21.86
C ARG A 30 -8.57 11.53 22.83
N LYS A 31 -9.80 11.22 22.36
CA LYS A 31 -11.00 11.24 23.21
C LYS A 31 -11.00 10.12 24.25
N SER A 32 -10.55 8.92 23.88
CA SER A 32 -10.61 7.73 24.73
C SER A 32 -9.44 7.64 25.71
N TYR A 33 -8.23 7.98 25.27
CA TYR A 33 -7.00 7.81 26.04
C TYR A 33 -6.29 9.10 26.43
N LYS A 34 -6.77 10.25 25.94
CA LYS A 34 -6.14 11.58 26.10
C LYS A 34 -4.69 11.65 25.59
N GLU A 35 -4.32 10.73 24.72
CA GLU A 35 -3.01 10.64 24.10
C GLU A 35 -3.07 11.15 22.65
N LYS A 36 -1.93 11.61 22.16
CA LYS A 36 -1.74 12.00 20.76
C LYS A 36 -0.96 10.89 20.05
N LEU A 37 -1.35 10.61 18.82
CA LEU A 37 -0.57 9.70 17.97
C LEU A 37 0.71 10.41 17.50
N GLU A 38 1.86 9.93 17.96
CA GLU A 38 3.17 10.48 17.57
C GLU A 38 4.14 9.36 17.17
N GLY A 39 5.17 9.72 16.41
CA GLY A 39 6.23 8.81 15.99
C GLY A 39 5.69 7.57 15.28
N LEU A 40 6.19 6.41 15.69
CA LEU A 40 5.88 5.11 15.08
C LEU A 40 4.38 4.77 15.11
N ALA A 41 3.66 5.18 16.16
CA ALA A 41 2.21 4.95 16.24
C ALA A 41 1.45 5.72 15.15
N SER A 42 1.84 6.95 14.89
CA SER A 42 1.28 7.76 13.81
C SER A 42 1.59 7.17 12.43
N GLU A 43 2.85 6.82 12.17
CA GLU A 43 3.31 6.24 10.90
C GLU A 43 2.59 4.91 10.59
N ASN A 44 2.51 4.02 11.57
CA ASN A 44 1.82 2.74 11.44
C ASN A 44 0.32 2.90 11.22
N THR A 45 -0.31 3.88 11.86
CA THR A 45 -1.72 4.19 11.64
C THR A 45 -1.97 4.69 10.22
N GLN A 46 -1.10 5.55 9.69
CA GLN A 46 -1.17 6.01 8.30
C GLN A 46 -1.03 4.84 7.30
N ALA A 47 -0.10 3.91 7.54
CA ALA A 47 0.08 2.73 6.71
C ALA A 47 -1.18 1.85 6.70
N ARG A 48 -1.81 1.67 7.86
CA ARG A 48 -3.06 0.89 7.99
C ARG A 48 -4.25 1.60 7.35
N CYS A 49 -4.35 2.93 7.44
CA CYS A 49 -5.38 3.70 6.72
C CYS A 49 -5.28 3.46 5.20
N ARG A 50 -4.07 3.49 4.63
CA ARG A 50 -3.85 3.16 3.22
C ARG A 50 -4.30 1.75 2.89
N MET A 51 -3.97 0.78 3.73
CA MET A 51 -4.37 -0.62 3.53
C MET A 51 -5.88 -0.78 3.52
N VAL A 52 -6.60 -0.17 4.46
CA VAL A 52 -8.08 -0.27 4.52
C VAL A 52 -8.71 0.26 3.24
N ILE A 53 -8.26 1.41 2.74
CA ILE A 53 -8.76 1.99 1.49
C ILE A 53 -8.46 1.06 0.30
N LEU A 54 -7.24 0.55 0.18
CA LEU A 54 -6.84 -0.35 -0.90
C LEU A 54 -7.62 -1.65 -0.88
N MET A 55 -7.87 -2.24 0.29
CA MET A 55 -8.67 -3.45 0.43
C MET A 55 -10.14 -3.19 0.10
N ALA A 56 -10.70 -2.05 0.50
CA ALA A 56 -12.06 -1.67 0.14
C ALA A 56 -12.23 -1.53 -1.39
N LEU A 57 -11.29 -0.86 -2.06
CA LEU A 57 -11.28 -0.75 -3.52
C LEU A 57 -11.09 -2.10 -4.21
N SER A 58 -10.19 -2.94 -3.69
CA SER A 58 -9.97 -4.31 -4.17
C SER A 58 -11.27 -5.11 -4.13
N ASN A 59 -11.97 -5.10 -3.01
CA ASN A 59 -13.23 -5.83 -2.84
C ASN A 59 -14.35 -5.26 -3.72
N ALA A 60 -14.50 -3.94 -3.78
CA ALA A 60 -15.54 -3.28 -4.56
C ALA A 60 -15.41 -3.56 -6.06
N ASN A 61 -14.18 -3.62 -6.57
CA ASN A 61 -13.89 -3.80 -7.99
C ASN A 61 -13.49 -5.23 -8.36
N ARG A 62 -13.44 -6.15 -7.40
CA ARG A 62 -12.92 -7.52 -7.59
C ARG A 62 -11.49 -7.52 -8.15
N TRP A 63 -10.67 -6.64 -7.65
CA TRP A 63 -9.25 -6.56 -7.99
C TRP A 63 -8.41 -7.33 -6.98
N MET A 64 -7.26 -7.80 -7.41
CA MET A 64 -6.27 -8.38 -6.52
C MET A 64 -5.30 -7.30 -6.03
N LEU A 65 -5.18 -7.15 -4.72
CA LEU A 65 -4.17 -6.28 -4.13
C LEU A 65 -2.80 -6.96 -4.20
N VAL A 66 -1.85 -6.28 -4.82
CA VAL A 66 -0.47 -6.75 -4.96
C VAL A 66 0.41 -6.04 -3.93
N ASN A 67 1.14 -6.84 -3.13
CA ASN A 67 2.16 -6.32 -2.22
C ASN A 67 3.45 -6.05 -3.01
N THR A 68 4.01 -4.86 -2.82
CA THR A 68 5.25 -4.43 -3.47
C THR A 68 6.45 -4.40 -2.54
N GLY A 69 6.32 -4.90 -1.30
CA GLY A 69 7.42 -5.08 -0.36
C GLY A 69 8.50 -6.02 -0.90
N ASN A 70 9.75 -5.78 -0.54
CA ASN A 70 10.87 -6.60 -0.99
C ASN A 70 11.53 -7.33 0.20
N LYS A 71 12.41 -8.28 -0.11
CA LYS A 71 13.13 -9.10 0.88
C LYS A 71 13.97 -8.27 1.85
N SER A 72 14.56 -7.18 1.38
CA SER A 72 15.38 -6.32 2.25
C SER A 72 14.54 -5.61 3.30
N GLU A 73 13.36 -5.12 2.93
CA GLU A 73 12.40 -4.49 3.85
C GLU A 73 11.92 -5.51 4.89
N ALA A 74 11.57 -6.72 4.46
CA ALA A 74 11.15 -7.80 5.35
C ALA A 74 12.28 -8.22 6.31
N ALA A 75 13.51 -8.34 5.83
CA ALA A 75 14.67 -8.74 6.63
C ALA A 75 15.06 -7.69 7.68
N MET A 76 14.89 -6.41 7.36
CA MET A 76 15.17 -5.30 8.28
C MET A 76 14.01 -5.01 9.24
N GLY A 77 12.87 -5.69 9.09
CA GLY A 77 11.65 -5.38 9.83
C GLY A 77 11.04 -4.01 9.47
N TYR A 78 11.42 -3.45 8.34
CA TYR A 78 10.93 -2.17 7.86
C TYR A 78 9.60 -2.34 7.12
N SER A 79 8.60 -2.73 7.89
CA SER A 79 7.24 -2.95 7.39
C SER A 79 6.22 -2.84 8.51
N THR A 80 5.03 -2.38 8.17
CA THR A 80 3.91 -2.28 9.10
C THR A 80 2.98 -3.47 8.93
N LEU A 81 2.84 -4.28 9.99
CA LEU A 81 1.90 -5.40 10.01
C LEU A 81 0.47 -4.91 9.78
N TYR A 82 -0.25 -5.57 8.87
CA TYR A 82 -1.60 -5.16 8.39
C TYR A 82 -1.64 -3.77 7.75
N GLY A 83 -0.49 -3.22 7.37
CA GLY A 83 -0.37 -2.00 6.58
C GLY A 83 0.23 -2.31 5.21
N ASP A 84 1.47 -1.91 5.01
CA ASP A 84 2.24 -2.13 3.77
C ASP A 84 2.61 -3.60 3.49
N THR A 85 2.45 -4.49 4.47
CA THR A 85 2.57 -5.95 4.26
C THR A 85 1.32 -6.60 3.65
N ALA A 86 0.22 -5.85 3.50
CA ALA A 86 -1.02 -6.40 2.96
C ALA A 86 -0.93 -6.65 1.45
N GLY A 87 -1.56 -7.72 1.00
CA GLY A 87 -1.67 -8.11 -0.41
C GLY A 87 -1.77 -9.61 -0.58
N ALA A 88 -2.47 -10.03 -1.64
CA ALA A 88 -2.67 -11.45 -1.95
C ALA A 88 -1.46 -12.08 -2.66
N PHE A 89 -0.63 -11.27 -3.29
CA PHE A 89 0.55 -11.69 -4.04
C PHE A 89 1.69 -10.68 -3.90
N SER A 90 2.91 -11.17 -3.70
CA SER A 90 4.11 -10.35 -3.52
C SER A 90 5.19 -10.72 -4.55
N PRO A 91 5.15 -10.15 -5.75
CA PRO A 91 6.09 -10.49 -6.83
C PRO A 91 7.54 -10.14 -6.53
N THR A 92 7.75 -9.17 -5.62
CA THR A 92 9.09 -8.69 -5.23
C THR A 92 9.56 -9.27 -3.89
N GLY A 93 8.77 -10.13 -3.24
CA GLY A 93 9.03 -10.66 -1.91
C GLY A 93 10.36 -11.39 -1.76
N ASP A 94 10.81 -12.07 -2.82
CA ASP A 94 12.11 -12.77 -2.86
C ASP A 94 13.26 -11.92 -3.43
N SER A 95 12.98 -10.70 -3.89
CA SER A 95 13.97 -9.80 -4.46
C SER A 95 14.56 -8.88 -3.42
N THR A 96 15.89 -8.74 -3.40
CA THR A 96 16.54 -7.67 -2.63
C THR A 96 16.30 -6.33 -3.32
N ARG A 97 16.40 -5.23 -2.56
CA ARG A 97 16.22 -3.88 -3.11
C ARG A 97 17.14 -3.59 -4.30
N ALA A 98 18.40 -4.06 -4.24
CA ALA A 98 19.35 -3.91 -5.34
C ALA A 98 18.88 -4.60 -6.63
N LYS A 99 18.30 -5.79 -6.53
CA LYS A 99 17.77 -6.53 -7.69
C LYS A 99 16.48 -5.89 -8.23
N SER A 100 15.60 -5.40 -7.36
CA SER A 100 14.35 -4.77 -7.81
C SER A 100 14.56 -3.45 -8.54
N THR A 101 15.64 -2.72 -8.25
CA THR A 101 15.99 -1.48 -8.95
C THR A 101 16.60 -1.71 -10.34
N THR A 102 17.11 -2.92 -10.62
CA THR A 102 17.70 -3.28 -11.91
C THR A 102 16.71 -3.93 -12.87
N TRP A 103 15.48 -4.18 -12.45
CA TRP A 103 14.43 -4.72 -13.32
C TRP A 103 14.04 -3.70 -14.39
N PRO A 104 13.85 -4.15 -15.63
CA PRO A 104 13.41 -3.25 -16.69
C PRO A 104 12.05 -2.64 -16.34
N ALA A 105 11.85 -1.37 -16.72
CA ALA A 105 10.65 -0.61 -16.39
C ALA A 105 9.34 -1.31 -16.84
N THR A 106 9.41 -2.18 -17.82
CA THR A 106 8.30 -3.01 -18.31
C THR A 106 7.83 -4.09 -17.32
N SER A 107 8.68 -4.49 -16.37
CA SER A 107 8.31 -5.48 -15.35
C SER A 107 7.70 -4.85 -14.09
N THR A 108 7.76 -3.52 -13.96
CA THR A 108 7.26 -2.78 -12.79
C THR A 108 5.76 -2.41 -12.93
N ALA A 109 5.07 -2.98 -13.91
CA ALA A 109 3.65 -2.72 -14.11
C ALA A 109 2.84 -3.21 -12.90
N ARG A 110 2.51 -2.29 -12.00
CA ARG A 110 1.52 -2.46 -10.94
C ARG A 110 0.14 -2.57 -11.60
N ARG A 111 -0.15 -3.73 -12.16
CA ARG A 111 -1.45 -3.99 -12.77
C ARG A 111 -2.34 -4.64 -11.72
N ALA A 112 -3.44 -3.98 -11.37
CA ALA A 112 -4.56 -4.68 -10.76
C ALA A 112 -5.07 -5.70 -11.79
N ILE A 113 -4.89 -6.99 -11.51
CA ILE A 113 -5.37 -8.06 -12.38
C ILE A 113 -6.82 -8.31 -11.98
N PRO A 114 -7.80 -8.09 -12.87
CA PRO A 114 -9.19 -8.41 -12.56
C PRO A 114 -9.35 -9.92 -12.37
N PHE A 115 -10.06 -10.32 -11.33
CA PHE A 115 -10.45 -11.72 -11.14
C PHE A 115 -11.35 -12.16 -12.28
N PRO A 116 -11.15 -13.38 -12.82
CA PRO A 116 -12.10 -13.95 -13.77
C PRO A 116 -13.48 -14.05 -13.11
N LYS A 117 -14.50 -13.59 -13.82
CA LYS A 117 -15.89 -13.78 -13.40
C LYS A 117 -16.17 -15.29 -13.38
N THR A 118 -16.36 -15.84 -12.20
CA THR A 118 -16.98 -17.19 -12.10
C THR A 118 -18.42 -17.05 -12.52
N SER A 119 -18.78 -17.75 -13.60
CA SER A 119 -20.15 -17.94 -14.07
C SER A 119 -20.96 -18.68 -13.02
#